data_d15484939a5bd0d6bcb4d082c160b6f1
#
_entry.id   d15484939a5bd0d6bcb4d082c160b6f1
#
_cell.length_a   1.000
_cell.length_b   1.000
_cell.length_c   1.000
_cell.angle_alpha   90.00
_cell.angle_beta   90.00
_cell.angle_gamma   90.00
#
_symmetry.space_group_name_H-M   'P 1'
#
loop_
_entity.id
_entity.type
_entity.pdbx_description
1 polymer ?
#
loop_
_entity_poly.entity_id
_entity_poly.type
_entity_poly.pdbx_seq_one_letter_code
_entity_poly.pdbx_strand_id
1 'polypeptide(L)'
;MGTRTLFTGGRVYTAGEILETEVLIRDGRIAAIGDHLDRAGVDIVDLHGALLSPGFIDVHTHGGAGVDINAASYEDLSKLSAFFASQGVTGFLASILTDTVEATERAIDTVCHFIDSPTHGAKCLGIHLEGPFLCLKYKGAMPPELLREGDAALFRRYQERAGGRVRYMTVAPEVKGVPEMISKLQGQCVLAMGHTDADYETANDAIDRGVSACTHTFNVMSLFHQHRPAVMGAVLERPVYCEAICDGRHLHPGTVRMLLACKGWDKVVAITDSMQAAGLPDGEYMLGVNPVTVTDGDAKITGTDIRAGSTLTLAQAVKKIACFTGAPPEKVLGLLTANPARLIGEDHRRGDIAVGKDADFVVLSEELDILETWSAGEKVYDNRRPANS
;
A
#
# COMPACT_ATOMS: atom_id res chain seq x y z
N MET A 1 3.12 -10.94 33.76
CA MET A 1 2.48 -9.61 33.58
C MET A 1 2.72 -9.22 32.13
N GLY A 2 1.71 -8.72 31.43
CA GLY A 2 1.86 -8.31 30.03
C GLY A 2 2.83 -7.13 29.90
N THR A 3 3.47 -7.00 28.75
CA THR A 3 4.38 -5.87 28.45
C THR A 3 3.60 -4.56 28.45
N ARG A 4 4.07 -3.59 29.20
CA ARG A 4 3.53 -2.22 29.25
C ARG A 4 4.62 -1.26 28.82
N THR A 5 4.41 -0.46 27.79
CA THR A 5 5.38 0.53 27.29
C THR A 5 4.71 1.89 27.19
N LEU A 6 5.40 2.92 27.67
CA LEU A 6 4.96 4.31 27.63
C LEU A 6 5.86 5.12 26.70
N PHE A 7 5.29 5.68 25.64
CA PHE A 7 5.94 6.65 24.78
C PHE A 7 5.74 8.05 25.35
N THR A 8 6.82 8.80 25.49
CA THR A 8 6.83 10.13 26.10
C THR A 8 7.89 11.04 25.47
N GLY A 9 7.87 12.32 25.76
CA GLY A 9 8.92 13.26 25.33
C GLY A 9 8.94 13.56 23.83
N GLY A 10 7.80 13.43 23.15
CA GLY A 10 7.68 13.71 21.71
C GLY A 10 6.30 14.19 21.30
N ARG A 11 6.06 14.21 20.02
CA ARG A 11 4.79 14.58 19.38
C ARG A 11 4.07 13.33 18.89
N VAL A 12 2.76 13.31 18.91
CA VAL A 12 1.93 12.18 18.51
C VAL A 12 0.94 12.62 17.42
N TYR A 13 0.92 11.94 16.26
CA TYR A 13 -0.09 12.13 15.25
C TYR A 13 -1.30 11.26 15.55
N THR A 14 -2.40 11.88 15.93
CA THR A 14 -3.66 11.24 16.31
C THR A 14 -4.84 12.06 15.79
N ALA A 15 -5.89 11.42 15.32
CA ALA A 15 -7.11 12.05 14.80
C ALA A 15 -6.87 13.15 13.73
N GLY A 16 -5.77 13.05 12.96
CA GLY A 16 -5.42 14.02 11.93
C GLY A 16 -4.68 15.26 12.44
N GLU A 17 -4.28 15.29 13.70
CA GLU A 17 -3.55 16.39 14.36
C GLU A 17 -2.26 15.88 14.99
N ILE A 18 -1.30 16.78 15.21
CA ILE A 18 -0.07 16.49 15.95
C ILE A 18 -0.15 17.20 17.32
N LEU A 19 -0.08 16.39 18.39
CA LEU A 19 -0.22 16.85 19.76
C LEU A 19 1.02 16.45 20.59
N GLU A 20 1.41 17.25 21.57
CA GLU A 20 2.34 16.85 22.63
C GLU A 20 1.55 16.06 23.67
N THR A 21 1.70 14.73 23.70
CA THR A 21 0.98 13.83 24.61
C THR A 21 1.72 12.51 24.74
N GLU A 22 1.34 11.68 25.72
CA GLU A 22 1.92 10.35 25.95
C GLU A 22 0.99 9.25 25.43
N VAL A 23 1.58 8.12 25.04
CA VAL A 23 0.85 6.93 24.56
C VAL A 23 1.29 5.71 25.37
N LEU A 24 0.36 5.12 26.12
CA LEU A 24 0.57 3.87 26.83
C LEU A 24 0.07 2.69 25.99
N ILE A 25 0.93 1.71 25.78
CA ILE A 25 0.55 0.43 25.20
C ILE A 25 0.54 -0.68 26.25
N ARG A 26 -0.35 -1.66 26.04
CA ARG A 26 -0.44 -2.88 26.84
C ARG A 26 -0.80 -4.04 25.92
N ASP A 27 -0.01 -5.11 25.99
CA ASP A 27 -0.28 -6.35 25.23
C ASP A 27 -0.52 -6.08 23.73
N GLY A 28 0.34 -5.25 23.13
CA GLY A 28 0.31 -4.92 21.72
C GLY A 28 -0.81 -3.97 21.28
N ARG A 29 -1.55 -3.35 22.23
CA ARG A 29 -2.63 -2.40 21.95
C ARG A 29 -2.45 -1.08 22.67
N ILE A 30 -3.01 -0.02 22.09
CA ILE A 30 -3.05 1.31 22.70
C ILE A 30 -4.03 1.27 23.87
N ALA A 31 -3.52 1.43 25.08
CA ALA A 31 -4.30 1.36 26.32
C ALA A 31 -4.78 2.74 26.80
N ALA A 32 -3.97 3.78 26.61
CA ALA A 32 -4.32 5.15 26.99
C ALA A 32 -3.52 6.17 26.17
N ILE A 33 -4.11 7.35 25.99
CA ILE A 33 -3.50 8.55 25.41
C ILE A 33 -3.83 9.71 26.36
N GLY A 34 -2.85 10.52 26.72
CA GLY A 34 -3.08 11.67 27.61
C GLY A 34 -1.79 12.13 28.26
N ASP A 35 -1.88 13.20 29.05
CA ASP A 35 -0.73 13.77 29.74
C ASP A 35 -0.55 13.11 31.12
N HIS A 36 0.71 12.95 31.54
CA HIS A 36 1.07 12.41 32.86
C HIS A 36 0.49 11.01 33.15
N LEU A 37 0.57 10.09 32.19
CA LEU A 37 0.13 8.71 32.38
C LEU A 37 0.96 8.00 33.48
N ASP A 38 0.33 6.97 34.11
CA ASP A 38 0.96 6.18 35.17
C ASP A 38 2.22 5.46 34.66
N ARG A 39 3.35 5.72 35.40
CA ARG A 39 4.68 5.18 35.08
C ARG A 39 5.04 3.95 35.90
N ALA A 40 4.16 3.46 36.76
CA ALA A 40 4.46 2.32 37.62
C ALA A 40 4.50 1.02 36.83
N GLY A 41 5.68 0.37 36.80
CA GLY A 41 5.86 -0.93 36.12
C GLY A 41 5.67 -0.89 34.59
N VAL A 42 6.13 0.19 33.96
CA VAL A 42 6.15 0.38 32.51
C VAL A 42 7.58 0.56 32.00
N ASP A 43 7.85 0.07 30.80
CA ASP A 43 9.05 0.42 30.04
C ASP A 43 8.85 1.78 29.37
N ILE A 44 9.77 2.71 29.57
CA ILE A 44 9.67 4.07 29.05
C ILE A 44 10.48 4.16 27.75
N VAL A 45 9.83 4.65 26.70
CA VAL A 45 10.44 5.01 25.42
C VAL A 45 10.38 6.52 25.28
N ASP A 46 11.55 7.18 25.44
CA ASP A 46 11.67 8.61 25.20
C ASP A 46 11.79 8.86 23.68
N LEU A 47 10.87 9.64 23.15
CA LEU A 47 10.86 10.03 21.75
C LEU A 47 11.87 11.12 21.41
N HIS A 48 12.43 11.83 22.42
CA HIS A 48 13.40 12.91 22.23
C HIS A 48 12.95 13.98 21.22
N GLY A 49 11.66 14.37 21.27
CA GLY A 49 11.07 15.36 20.36
C GLY A 49 10.61 14.79 19.01
N ALA A 50 10.90 13.53 18.71
CA ALA A 50 10.45 12.88 17.47
C ALA A 50 8.93 12.75 17.41
N LEU A 51 8.43 12.47 16.20
CA LEU A 51 7.00 12.29 15.92
C LEU A 51 6.64 10.81 15.95
N LEU A 52 5.73 10.42 16.82
CA LEU A 52 5.06 9.12 16.81
C LEU A 52 3.87 9.19 15.85
N SER A 53 3.89 8.42 14.80
CA SER A 53 2.80 8.27 13.81
C SER A 53 2.28 6.85 13.82
N PRO A 54 1.02 6.60 13.40
CA PRO A 54 0.61 5.25 13.02
C PRO A 54 1.58 4.69 11.97
N GLY A 55 1.82 3.39 12.01
CA GLY A 55 2.64 2.73 11.00
C GLY A 55 2.03 2.85 9.60
N PHE A 56 2.86 2.93 8.59
CA PHE A 56 2.44 3.04 7.20
C PHE A 56 1.80 1.74 6.72
N ILE A 57 0.86 1.86 5.78
CA ILE A 57 0.18 0.73 5.15
C ILE A 57 0.33 0.85 3.63
N ASP A 58 0.91 -0.17 3.00
CA ASP A 58 1.07 -0.25 1.55
C ASP A 58 0.07 -1.26 0.97
N VAL A 59 -0.93 -0.79 0.25
CA VAL A 59 -1.98 -1.65 -0.32
C VAL A 59 -1.65 -2.17 -1.72
N HIS A 60 -0.50 -1.73 -2.30
CA HIS A 60 -0.08 -2.12 -3.63
C HIS A 60 1.45 -2.20 -3.72
N THR A 61 1.99 -3.40 -3.60
CA THR A 61 3.43 -3.70 -3.72
C THR A 61 3.66 -5.11 -4.24
N HIS A 62 4.55 -5.28 -5.22
CA HIS A 62 4.95 -6.56 -5.82
C HIS A 62 6.24 -7.13 -5.22
N GLY A 63 6.92 -6.33 -4.37
CA GLY A 63 8.15 -6.79 -3.74
C GLY A 63 9.11 -5.69 -3.35
N GLY A 64 10.34 -6.08 -3.04
CA GLY A 64 11.44 -5.21 -2.63
C GLY A 64 12.62 -6.02 -2.10
N ALA A 65 13.76 -5.39 -1.90
CA ALA A 65 14.97 -6.00 -1.33
C ALA A 65 15.39 -7.32 -2.00
N GLY A 66 15.15 -7.45 -3.31
CA GLY A 66 15.48 -8.65 -4.11
C GLY A 66 14.39 -9.72 -4.12
N VAL A 67 13.22 -9.46 -3.54
CA VAL A 67 12.08 -10.39 -3.48
C VAL A 67 11.00 -9.97 -4.48
N ASP A 68 10.47 -10.92 -5.23
CA ASP A 68 9.26 -10.80 -6.06
C ASP A 68 8.16 -11.68 -5.45
N ILE A 69 7.02 -11.09 -5.11
CA ILE A 69 5.92 -11.79 -4.40
C ILE A 69 5.35 -12.95 -5.23
N ASN A 70 5.30 -12.86 -6.57
CA ASN A 70 4.79 -13.93 -7.42
C ASN A 70 5.60 -15.24 -7.29
N ALA A 71 6.92 -15.12 -6.99
CA ALA A 71 7.85 -16.25 -6.92
C ALA A 71 8.44 -16.48 -5.52
N ALA A 72 7.98 -15.71 -4.51
CA ALA A 72 8.55 -15.72 -3.17
C ALA A 72 8.36 -17.06 -2.45
N SER A 73 9.38 -17.47 -1.69
CA SER A 73 9.28 -18.46 -0.62
C SER A 73 8.80 -17.80 0.68
N TYR A 74 8.57 -18.58 1.72
CA TYR A 74 8.27 -18.08 3.07
C TYR A 74 9.43 -17.19 3.61
N GLU A 75 10.66 -17.64 3.42
CA GLU A 75 11.87 -16.93 3.82
C GLU A 75 12.02 -15.61 3.09
N ASP A 76 11.68 -15.58 1.80
CA ASP A 76 11.66 -14.35 1.00
C ASP A 76 10.62 -13.36 1.55
N LEU A 77 9.41 -13.81 1.85
CA LEU A 77 8.38 -12.95 2.45
C LEU A 77 8.78 -12.46 3.85
N SER A 78 9.51 -13.24 4.63
CA SER A 78 10.06 -12.82 5.93
C SER A 78 11.13 -11.73 5.75
N LYS A 79 12.02 -11.86 4.76
CA LYS A 79 12.99 -10.84 4.40
C LYS A 79 12.30 -9.55 3.91
N LEU A 80 11.29 -9.69 3.06
CA LEU A 80 10.49 -8.57 2.54
C LEU A 80 9.77 -7.82 3.67
N SER A 81 9.18 -8.55 4.62
CA SER A 81 8.51 -8.01 5.80
C SER A 81 9.47 -7.16 6.67
N ALA A 82 10.68 -7.65 6.89
CA ALA A 82 11.72 -6.90 7.62
C ALA A 82 12.17 -5.65 6.85
N PHE A 83 12.32 -5.76 5.52
CA PHE A 83 12.61 -4.61 4.66
C PHE A 83 11.51 -3.56 4.75
N PHE A 84 10.24 -3.94 4.64
CA PHE A 84 9.12 -3.02 4.75
C PHE A 84 9.08 -2.33 6.13
N ALA A 85 9.36 -3.06 7.20
CA ALA A 85 9.48 -2.45 8.53
C ALA A 85 10.57 -1.37 8.58
N SER A 86 11.71 -1.57 7.89
CA SER A 86 12.76 -0.54 7.81
C SER A 86 12.32 0.72 7.05
N GLN A 87 11.24 0.64 6.29
CA GLN A 87 10.62 1.74 5.54
C GLN A 87 9.39 2.34 6.26
N GLY A 88 9.19 2.01 7.55
CA GLY A 88 8.07 2.51 8.35
C GLY A 88 6.74 1.80 8.10
N VAL A 89 6.73 0.76 7.27
CA VAL A 89 5.52 -0.02 6.95
C VAL A 89 5.26 -1.02 8.07
N THR A 90 4.05 -1.03 8.61
CA THR A 90 3.59 -2.01 9.60
C THR A 90 2.55 -2.96 9.02
N GLY A 91 1.96 -2.61 7.87
CA GLY A 91 1.00 -3.45 7.18
C GLY A 91 1.12 -3.32 5.67
N PHE A 92 0.95 -4.41 4.93
CA PHE A 92 0.93 -4.39 3.47
C PHE A 92 -0.03 -5.43 2.89
N LEU A 93 -0.50 -5.21 1.66
CA LEU A 93 -1.12 -6.26 0.85
C LEU A 93 -0.06 -6.84 -0.09
N ALA A 94 0.02 -8.17 -0.15
CA ALA A 94 0.87 -8.85 -1.11
C ALA A 94 0.22 -8.78 -2.49
N SER A 95 0.76 -7.96 -3.41
CA SER A 95 0.23 -7.84 -4.77
C SER A 95 0.78 -8.94 -5.65
N ILE A 96 -0.11 -9.80 -6.12
CA ILE A 96 0.19 -10.87 -7.07
C ILE A 96 -0.18 -10.36 -8.46
N LEU A 97 0.82 -10.26 -9.34
CA LEU A 97 0.65 -9.92 -10.74
C LEU A 97 -0.09 -11.02 -11.50
N THR A 98 -0.69 -10.64 -12.63
CA THR A 98 -1.24 -11.58 -13.62
C THR A 98 -0.21 -12.65 -14.00
N ASP A 99 -0.55 -13.91 -13.75
CA ASP A 99 0.25 -15.09 -14.05
C ASP A 99 -0.65 -16.26 -14.46
N THR A 100 -0.09 -17.45 -14.71
CA THR A 100 -0.88 -18.66 -14.89
C THR A 100 -1.70 -18.96 -13.62
N VAL A 101 -2.81 -19.69 -13.78
CA VAL A 101 -3.66 -20.05 -12.63
C VAL A 101 -2.85 -20.80 -11.56
N GLU A 102 -2.01 -21.74 -11.98
CA GLU A 102 -1.18 -22.55 -11.11
C GLU A 102 -0.10 -21.73 -10.37
N ALA A 103 0.50 -20.74 -11.04
CA ALA A 103 1.47 -19.85 -10.40
C ALA A 103 0.79 -18.91 -9.40
N THR A 104 -0.35 -18.31 -9.78
CA THR A 104 -1.16 -17.49 -8.88
C THR A 104 -1.59 -18.27 -7.63
N GLU A 105 -2.02 -19.52 -7.79
CA GLU A 105 -2.41 -20.37 -6.67
C GLU A 105 -1.24 -20.69 -5.73
N ARG A 106 -0.04 -20.97 -6.28
CA ARG A 106 1.16 -21.17 -5.45
C ARG A 106 1.52 -19.90 -4.67
N ALA A 107 1.48 -18.74 -5.31
CA ALA A 107 1.73 -17.47 -4.65
C ALA A 107 0.72 -17.21 -3.51
N ILE A 108 -0.59 -17.48 -3.75
CA ILE A 108 -1.63 -17.40 -2.73
C ILE A 108 -1.30 -18.32 -1.54
N ASP A 109 -0.93 -19.57 -1.78
CA ASP A 109 -0.60 -20.52 -0.71
C ASP A 109 0.58 -20.04 0.14
N THR A 110 1.64 -19.55 -0.52
CA THR A 110 2.83 -19.02 0.17
C THR A 110 2.48 -17.80 1.02
N VAL A 111 1.72 -16.85 0.47
CA VAL A 111 1.29 -15.65 1.21
C VAL A 111 0.38 -16.03 2.37
N CYS A 112 -0.55 -16.96 2.19
CA CYS A 112 -1.42 -17.43 3.28
C CYS A 112 -0.62 -18.11 4.39
N HIS A 113 0.36 -18.96 4.05
CA HIS A 113 1.25 -19.57 5.02
C HIS A 113 2.05 -18.52 5.80
N PHE A 114 2.53 -17.48 5.11
CA PHE A 114 3.22 -16.36 5.75
C PHE A 114 2.30 -15.58 6.72
N ILE A 115 1.05 -15.30 6.34
CA ILE A 115 0.07 -14.60 7.19
C ILE A 115 -0.19 -15.38 8.49
N ASP A 116 -0.25 -16.71 8.41
CA ASP A 116 -0.55 -17.59 9.55
C ASP A 116 0.66 -17.85 10.46
N SER A 117 1.85 -17.39 10.07
CA SER A 117 3.09 -17.62 10.79
C SER A 117 3.53 -16.39 11.59
N PRO A 118 4.23 -16.56 12.73
CA PRO A 118 4.83 -15.43 13.46
C PRO A 118 5.85 -14.70 12.58
N THR A 119 5.77 -13.37 12.54
CA THR A 119 6.73 -12.55 11.80
C THR A 119 7.29 -11.42 12.67
N HIS A 120 8.59 -11.10 12.46
CA HIS A 120 9.22 -9.90 13.02
C HIS A 120 9.41 -8.88 11.90
N GLY A 121 8.40 -8.02 11.68
CA GLY A 121 8.42 -7.02 10.63
C GLY A 121 7.02 -6.47 10.33
N ALA A 122 6.82 -6.02 9.10
CA ALA A 122 5.52 -5.59 8.61
C ALA A 122 4.57 -6.79 8.44
N LYS A 123 3.32 -6.63 8.83
CA LYS A 123 2.28 -7.68 8.70
C LYS A 123 1.70 -7.69 7.30
N CYS A 124 1.61 -8.87 6.69
CA CYS A 124 0.79 -9.05 5.49
C CYS A 124 -0.69 -9.06 5.91
N LEU A 125 -1.46 -8.07 5.45
CA LEU A 125 -2.86 -7.87 5.80
C LEU A 125 -3.82 -8.60 4.86
N GLY A 126 -3.30 -9.20 3.80
CA GLY A 126 -4.04 -9.92 2.78
C GLY A 126 -3.37 -9.84 1.42
N ILE A 127 -4.12 -10.22 0.41
CA ILE A 127 -3.68 -10.34 -0.97
C ILE A 127 -4.37 -9.27 -1.81
N HIS A 128 -3.60 -8.62 -2.67
CA HIS A 128 -4.09 -7.86 -3.81
C HIS A 128 -3.86 -8.70 -5.09
N LEU A 129 -4.90 -8.93 -5.88
CA LEU A 129 -4.78 -9.53 -7.20
C LEU A 129 -4.78 -8.44 -8.27
N GLU A 130 -3.65 -8.23 -8.94
CA GLU A 130 -3.57 -7.30 -10.06
C GLU A 130 -3.83 -8.04 -11.38
N GLY A 131 -5.11 -8.05 -11.76
CA GLY A 131 -5.63 -8.83 -12.88
C GLY A 131 -6.12 -10.24 -12.46
N PRO A 132 -6.31 -11.17 -13.42
CA PRO A 132 -5.96 -11.13 -14.86
C PRO A 132 -7.02 -10.46 -15.76
N PHE A 133 -8.07 -9.86 -15.24
CA PHE A 133 -9.22 -9.32 -15.99
C PHE A 133 -8.94 -7.88 -16.43
N LEU A 134 -7.87 -7.69 -17.22
CA LEU A 134 -7.31 -6.40 -17.61
C LEU A 134 -7.40 -6.17 -19.12
N CYS A 135 -7.34 -4.89 -19.54
CA CYS A 135 -7.41 -4.50 -20.94
C CYS A 135 -6.09 -4.76 -21.68
N LEU A 136 -6.15 -5.46 -22.81
CA LEU A 136 -4.97 -5.75 -23.63
C LEU A 136 -4.23 -4.47 -24.08
N LYS A 137 -4.95 -3.41 -24.42
CA LYS A 137 -4.37 -2.13 -24.86
C LYS A 137 -3.56 -1.45 -23.73
N TYR A 138 -4.02 -1.58 -22.52
CA TYR A 138 -3.41 -1.00 -21.32
C TYR A 138 -2.83 -2.07 -20.39
N LYS A 139 -2.29 -3.14 -20.97
CA LYS A 139 -1.72 -4.26 -20.21
C LYS A 139 -0.48 -3.89 -19.36
N GLY A 140 0.23 -2.79 -19.71
CA GLY A 140 1.48 -2.45 -19.05
C GLY A 140 2.52 -3.56 -19.16
N ALA A 141 3.04 -4.01 -18.03
CA ALA A 141 3.98 -5.12 -17.92
C ALA A 141 3.30 -6.51 -17.95
N MET A 142 1.98 -6.60 -17.96
CA MET A 142 1.29 -7.90 -17.93
C MET A 142 1.49 -8.69 -19.23
N PRO A 143 1.76 -10.02 -19.18
CA PRO A 143 1.84 -10.89 -20.34
C PRO A 143 0.47 -10.95 -21.05
N PRO A 144 0.39 -10.61 -22.34
CA PRO A 144 -0.89 -10.51 -23.04
C PRO A 144 -1.66 -11.84 -23.12
N GLU A 145 -0.93 -12.97 -23.19
CA GLU A 145 -1.48 -14.32 -23.25
C GLU A 145 -2.10 -14.80 -21.93
N LEU A 146 -1.83 -14.12 -20.82
CA LEU A 146 -2.37 -14.44 -19.51
C LEU A 146 -3.60 -13.61 -19.14
N LEU A 147 -3.92 -12.57 -19.94
CA LEU A 147 -5.13 -11.77 -19.75
C LEU A 147 -6.39 -12.59 -20.05
N ARG A 148 -7.45 -12.33 -19.28
CA ARG A 148 -8.69 -13.11 -19.33
C ARG A 148 -9.93 -12.22 -19.38
N GLU A 149 -11.02 -12.74 -19.95
CA GLU A 149 -12.36 -12.20 -19.76
C GLU A 149 -12.79 -12.36 -18.30
N GLY A 150 -13.74 -11.57 -17.82
CA GLY A 150 -14.25 -11.60 -16.45
C GLY A 150 -14.82 -12.97 -16.06
N ASP A 151 -14.27 -13.56 -15.01
CA ASP A 151 -14.65 -14.88 -14.50
C ASP A 151 -14.77 -14.84 -12.96
N ALA A 152 -15.99 -14.68 -12.47
CA ALA A 152 -16.30 -14.73 -11.05
C ALA A 152 -16.06 -16.11 -10.42
N ALA A 153 -16.02 -17.19 -11.20
CA ALA A 153 -15.73 -18.52 -10.67
C ALA A 153 -14.22 -18.66 -10.39
N LEU A 154 -13.37 -18.13 -11.27
CA LEU A 154 -11.93 -18.08 -11.03
C LEU A 154 -11.58 -17.23 -9.80
N PHE A 155 -12.22 -16.04 -9.66
CA PHE A 155 -12.05 -15.25 -8.44
C PHE A 155 -12.44 -16.03 -7.18
N ARG A 156 -13.61 -16.69 -7.18
CA ARG A 156 -14.05 -17.49 -6.02
C ARG A 156 -13.06 -18.59 -5.70
N ARG A 157 -12.51 -19.26 -6.71
CA ARG A 157 -11.47 -20.29 -6.54
C ARG A 157 -10.24 -19.74 -5.81
N TYR A 158 -9.77 -18.53 -6.21
CA TYR A 158 -8.68 -17.84 -5.52
C TYR A 158 -9.06 -17.42 -4.09
N GLN A 159 -10.25 -16.88 -3.90
CA GLN A 159 -10.72 -16.43 -2.59
C GLN A 159 -10.91 -17.61 -1.61
N GLU A 160 -11.44 -18.74 -2.07
CA GLU A 160 -11.57 -19.97 -1.28
C GLU A 160 -10.19 -20.49 -0.89
N ARG A 161 -9.25 -20.55 -1.84
CA ARG A 161 -7.87 -20.97 -1.56
C ARG A 161 -7.16 -20.04 -0.58
N ALA A 162 -7.40 -18.74 -0.70
CA ALA A 162 -6.88 -17.73 0.22
C ALA A 162 -7.57 -17.71 1.59
N GLY A 163 -8.60 -18.55 1.82
CA GLY A 163 -9.38 -18.52 3.05
C GLY A 163 -10.02 -17.17 3.34
N GLY A 164 -10.47 -16.47 2.29
CA GLY A 164 -11.08 -15.14 2.40
C GLY A 164 -10.09 -13.97 2.47
N ARG A 165 -8.78 -14.20 2.19
CA ARG A 165 -7.73 -13.18 2.37
C ARG A 165 -7.43 -12.35 1.13
N VAL A 166 -8.13 -12.57 -0.01
CA VAL A 166 -8.09 -11.60 -1.13
C VAL A 166 -8.89 -10.38 -0.70
N ARG A 167 -8.18 -9.28 -0.44
CA ARG A 167 -8.74 -8.03 0.09
C ARG A 167 -8.91 -6.97 -0.97
N TYR A 168 -8.24 -7.12 -2.11
CA TYR A 168 -8.17 -6.11 -3.16
C TYR A 168 -8.03 -6.79 -4.52
N MET A 169 -8.71 -6.27 -5.55
CA MET A 169 -8.58 -6.75 -6.91
C MET A 169 -8.67 -5.62 -7.92
N THR A 170 -7.69 -5.57 -8.83
CA THR A 170 -7.67 -4.66 -9.98
C THR A 170 -8.34 -5.30 -11.20
N VAL A 171 -9.25 -4.57 -11.85
CA VAL A 171 -10.00 -5.00 -13.03
C VAL A 171 -10.16 -3.88 -14.05
N ALA A 172 -10.32 -4.23 -15.33
CA ALA A 172 -10.70 -3.32 -16.40
C ALA A 172 -12.19 -3.49 -16.72
N PRO A 173 -13.06 -2.52 -16.39
CA PRO A 173 -14.51 -2.69 -16.45
C PRO A 173 -15.07 -2.88 -17.87
N GLU A 174 -14.36 -2.45 -18.91
CA GLU A 174 -14.75 -2.65 -20.31
C GLU A 174 -14.49 -4.08 -20.81
N VAL A 175 -13.72 -4.88 -20.09
CA VAL A 175 -13.44 -6.26 -20.48
C VAL A 175 -14.70 -7.10 -20.33
N LYS A 176 -15.00 -7.90 -21.35
CA LYS A 176 -16.20 -8.74 -21.40
C LYS A 176 -16.33 -9.63 -20.16
N GLY A 177 -17.50 -9.64 -19.52
CA GLY A 177 -17.80 -10.40 -18.31
C GLY A 177 -17.38 -9.70 -17.01
N VAL A 178 -16.55 -8.65 -17.06
CA VAL A 178 -16.12 -7.91 -15.86
C VAL A 178 -17.26 -7.12 -15.21
N PRO A 179 -18.17 -6.42 -15.96
CA PRO A 179 -19.29 -5.73 -15.30
C PRO A 179 -20.17 -6.64 -14.45
N GLU A 180 -20.50 -7.84 -14.98
CA GLU A 180 -21.27 -8.84 -14.24
C GLU A 180 -20.49 -9.44 -13.07
N MET A 181 -19.16 -9.58 -13.23
CA MET A 181 -18.26 -10.04 -12.17
C MET A 181 -18.21 -9.02 -11.04
N ILE A 182 -18.06 -7.73 -11.31
CA ILE A 182 -18.08 -6.65 -10.30
C ILE A 182 -19.34 -6.76 -9.44
N SER A 183 -20.52 -6.86 -10.07
CA SER A 183 -21.80 -6.98 -9.34
C SER A 183 -21.87 -8.22 -8.44
N LYS A 184 -21.25 -9.34 -8.86
CA LYS A 184 -21.22 -10.60 -8.08
C LYS A 184 -20.21 -10.58 -6.94
N LEU A 185 -19.18 -9.75 -7.02
CA LEU A 185 -18.08 -9.67 -6.05
C LEU A 185 -18.22 -8.51 -5.08
N GLN A 186 -19.24 -7.67 -5.24
CA GLN A 186 -19.48 -6.53 -4.37
C GLN A 186 -19.45 -6.93 -2.88
N GLY A 187 -18.64 -6.24 -2.08
CA GLY A 187 -18.48 -6.48 -0.65
C GLY A 187 -17.58 -7.67 -0.27
N GLN A 188 -17.04 -8.43 -1.23
CA GLN A 188 -16.11 -9.52 -0.94
C GLN A 188 -14.65 -9.05 -0.85
N CYS A 189 -14.29 -8.02 -1.59
CA CYS A 189 -13.01 -7.33 -1.55
C CYS A 189 -13.17 -5.91 -2.08
N VAL A 190 -12.13 -5.09 -1.96
CA VAL A 190 -12.04 -3.82 -2.69
C VAL A 190 -11.89 -4.13 -4.18
N LEU A 191 -12.78 -3.59 -5.01
CA LEU A 191 -12.65 -3.63 -6.46
C LEU A 191 -12.13 -2.29 -6.95
N ALA A 192 -11.03 -2.31 -7.71
CA ALA A 192 -10.36 -1.13 -8.24
C ALA A 192 -10.30 -1.17 -9.76
N MET A 193 -10.50 -0.02 -10.40
CA MET A 193 -10.27 0.13 -11.83
C MET A 193 -8.80 0.42 -12.11
N GLY A 194 -8.19 -0.34 -13.01
CA GLY A 194 -6.83 -0.13 -13.49
C GLY A 194 -6.57 -0.90 -14.77
N HIS A 195 -5.47 -0.61 -15.48
CA HIS A 195 -5.15 -1.26 -16.74
C HIS A 195 -6.34 -1.24 -17.73
N THR A 196 -6.95 -0.07 -17.92
CA THR A 196 -8.28 0.06 -18.53
C THR A 196 -8.33 1.10 -19.66
N ASP A 197 -9.10 0.80 -20.70
CA ASP A 197 -9.50 1.73 -21.76
C ASP A 197 -10.94 2.23 -21.57
N ALA A 198 -11.51 2.06 -20.38
CA ALA A 198 -12.90 2.44 -20.11
C ALA A 198 -13.15 3.90 -20.44
N ASP A 199 -14.26 4.15 -21.11
CA ASP A 199 -14.82 5.49 -21.26
C ASP A 199 -15.49 5.95 -19.96
N TYR A 200 -15.97 7.18 -19.96
CA TYR A 200 -16.57 7.81 -18.79
C TYR A 200 -17.83 7.06 -18.31
N GLU A 201 -18.66 6.62 -19.24
CA GLU A 201 -19.92 5.92 -18.97
C GLU A 201 -19.67 4.52 -18.40
N THR A 202 -18.76 3.77 -18.98
CA THR A 202 -18.35 2.43 -18.50
C THR A 202 -17.73 2.52 -17.09
N ALA A 203 -16.90 3.53 -16.85
CA ALA A 203 -16.29 3.74 -15.53
C ALA A 203 -17.34 4.09 -14.47
N ASN A 204 -18.33 4.94 -14.78
CA ASN A 204 -19.44 5.26 -13.88
C ASN A 204 -20.32 4.04 -13.59
N ASP A 205 -20.67 3.23 -14.61
CA ASP A 205 -21.42 1.99 -14.40
C ASP A 205 -20.65 1.03 -13.46
N ALA A 206 -19.33 0.90 -13.63
CA ALA A 206 -18.51 0.07 -12.76
C ALA A 206 -18.50 0.58 -11.30
N ILE A 207 -18.45 1.89 -11.07
CA ILE A 207 -18.55 2.50 -9.73
C ILE A 207 -19.94 2.20 -9.13
N ASP A 208 -21.00 2.36 -9.91
CA ASP A 208 -22.36 2.10 -9.44
C ASP A 208 -22.58 0.60 -9.11
N ARG A 209 -21.83 -0.30 -9.74
CA ARG A 209 -21.79 -1.75 -9.43
C ARG A 209 -20.92 -2.12 -8.23
N GLY A 210 -20.08 -1.22 -7.72
CA GLY A 210 -19.33 -1.47 -6.50
C GLY A 210 -17.81 -1.28 -6.58
N VAL A 211 -17.26 -0.78 -7.69
CA VAL A 211 -15.87 -0.34 -7.74
C VAL A 211 -15.69 0.85 -6.80
N SER A 212 -14.70 0.79 -5.92
CA SER A 212 -14.46 1.78 -4.87
C SER A 212 -13.07 2.43 -4.90
N ALA A 213 -12.21 1.99 -5.84
CA ALA A 213 -10.86 2.53 -5.98
C ALA A 213 -10.40 2.60 -7.44
N CYS A 214 -9.32 3.34 -7.67
CA CYS A 214 -8.59 3.41 -8.93
C CYS A 214 -7.13 3.04 -8.67
N THR A 215 -6.67 1.98 -9.30
CA THR A 215 -5.30 1.44 -9.19
C THR A 215 -4.34 2.39 -9.86
N HIS A 216 -3.19 2.69 -9.20
CA HIS A 216 -2.11 3.57 -9.68
C HIS A 216 -2.59 4.66 -10.66
N THR A 217 -3.52 5.48 -10.17
CA THR A 217 -4.27 6.52 -10.91
C THR A 217 -3.42 7.27 -11.92
N PHE A 218 -3.90 7.46 -13.13
CA PHE A 218 -3.26 7.99 -14.35
C PHE A 218 -2.31 7.01 -15.07
N ASN A 219 -1.84 5.96 -14.43
CA ASN A 219 -0.90 5.04 -15.07
C ASN A 219 -1.66 3.89 -15.76
N VAL A 220 -1.22 3.53 -16.95
CA VAL A 220 -1.75 2.40 -17.74
C VAL A 220 -3.28 2.44 -17.90
N MET A 221 -3.82 3.61 -18.28
CA MET A 221 -5.25 3.82 -18.52
C MET A 221 -5.50 4.91 -19.57
N SER A 222 -6.72 4.96 -20.09
CA SER A 222 -7.13 6.01 -21.04
C SER A 222 -6.93 7.40 -20.47
N LEU A 223 -6.31 8.28 -21.25
CA LEU A 223 -6.01 9.64 -20.85
C LEU A 223 -7.26 10.52 -20.87
N PHE A 224 -7.31 11.49 -19.95
CA PHE A 224 -8.33 12.52 -19.91
C PHE A 224 -8.26 13.41 -21.16
N HIS A 225 -9.40 13.62 -21.81
CA HIS A 225 -9.55 14.59 -22.89
C HIS A 225 -10.86 15.35 -22.69
N GLN A 226 -10.89 16.68 -22.95
CA GLN A 226 -12.06 17.54 -22.67
C GLN A 226 -13.36 17.08 -23.35
N HIS A 227 -13.30 16.38 -24.46
CA HIS A 227 -14.48 15.83 -25.16
C HIS A 227 -14.75 14.36 -24.84
N ARG A 228 -13.81 13.67 -24.24
CA ARG A 228 -13.90 12.25 -23.84
C ARG A 228 -13.10 12.07 -22.56
N PRO A 229 -13.72 12.33 -21.39
CA PRO A 229 -12.99 12.36 -20.11
C PRO A 229 -12.43 11.00 -19.69
N ALA A 230 -12.85 9.91 -20.34
CA ALA A 230 -12.42 8.53 -20.07
C ALA A 230 -12.61 8.13 -18.59
N VAL A 231 -11.95 7.06 -18.18
CA VAL A 231 -11.97 6.60 -16.77
C VAL A 231 -11.59 7.71 -15.80
N MET A 232 -10.65 8.58 -16.17
CA MET A 232 -10.17 9.66 -15.30
C MET A 232 -11.25 10.69 -14.98
N GLY A 233 -12.17 10.99 -15.92
CA GLY A 233 -13.30 11.89 -15.66
C GLY A 233 -14.20 11.35 -14.54
N ALA A 234 -14.58 10.08 -14.61
CA ALA A 234 -15.39 9.42 -13.59
C ALA A 234 -14.64 9.33 -12.24
N VAL A 235 -13.37 8.92 -12.26
CA VAL A 235 -12.56 8.76 -11.03
C VAL A 235 -12.38 10.09 -10.29
N LEU A 236 -12.13 11.19 -11.00
CA LEU A 236 -11.92 12.50 -10.36
C LEU A 236 -13.22 13.07 -9.79
N GLU A 237 -14.36 12.77 -10.39
CA GLU A 237 -15.69 13.25 -9.98
C GLU A 237 -16.29 12.42 -8.83
N ARG A 238 -16.19 11.08 -8.92
CA ARG A 238 -16.86 10.15 -7.99
C ARG A 238 -16.04 9.91 -6.70
N PRO A 239 -16.67 9.53 -5.58
CA PRO A 239 -16.02 9.41 -4.26
C PRO A 239 -15.17 8.12 -4.11
N VAL A 240 -14.57 7.61 -5.18
CA VAL A 240 -13.65 6.46 -5.15
C VAL A 240 -12.28 6.87 -4.62
N TYR A 241 -11.56 5.94 -4.03
CA TYR A 241 -10.16 6.14 -3.64
C TYR A 241 -9.25 6.14 -4.85
N CYS A 242 -8.16 6.89 -4.78
CA CYS A 242 -7.16 7.00 -5.84
C CYS A 242 -5.79 6.59 -5.29
N GLU A 243 -5.23 5.49 -5.78
CA GLU A 243 -3.85 5.13 -5.52
C GLU A 243 -2.91 6.10 -6.25
N ALA A 244 -1.82 6.50 -5.60
CA ALA A 244 -0.86 7.44 -6.13
C ALA A 244 0.58 6.99 -5.89
N ILE A 245 1.34 6.74 -6.98
CA ILE A 245 2.77 6.48 -6.95
C ILE A 245 3.50 7.83 -6.99
N CYS A 246 3.84 8.36 -5.82
CA CYS A 246 4.39 9.72 -5.68
C CYS A 246 5.93 9.74 -5.78
N ASP A 247 6.49 9.10 -6.78
CA ASP A 247 7.94 9.03 -7.01
C ASP A 247 8.50 10.19 -7.86
N GLY A 248 7.63 11.02 -8.47
CA GLY A 248 8.01 12.11 -9.39
C GLY A 248 8.26 11.63 -10.82
N ARG A 249 8.13 10.33 -11.09
CA ARG A 249 8.26 9.68 -12.40
C ARG A 249 6.92 9.17 -12.92
N HIS A 250 6.21 8.36 -12.12
CA HIS A 250 4.85 7.92 -12.42
C HIS A 250 3.89 9.10 -12.38
N LEU A 251 3.97 9.91 -11.34
CA LEU A 251 3.21 11.16 -11.24
C LEU A 251 4.17 12.35 -11.12
N HIS A 252 4.08 13.26 -12.07
CA HIS A 252 4.73 14.57 -11.95
C HIS A 252 4.21 15.31 -10.71
N PRO A 253 5.03 16.08 -9.96
CA PRO A 253 4.58 16.81 -8.76
C PRO A 253 3.32 17.66 -8.97
N GLY A 254 3.16 18.28 -10.17
CA GLY A 254 1.94 18.99 -10.55
C GLY A 254 0.71 18.09 -10.62
N THR A 255 0.85 16.85 -11.11
CA THR A 255 -0.23 15.87 -11.19
C THR A 255 -0.64 15.40 -9.78
N VAL A 256 0.32 15.21 -8.87
CA VAL A 256 0.02 14.90 -7.46
C VAL A 256 -0.81 16.02 -6.83
N ARG A 257 -0.42 17.28 -7.00
CA ARG A 257 -1.19 18.42 -6.49
C ARG A 257 -2.59 18.52 -7.11
N MET A 258 -2.71 18.28 -8.41
CA MET A 258 -4.01 18.27 -9.11
C MET A 258 -4.91 17.15 -8.57
N LEU A 259 -4.37 15.94 -8.41
CA LEU A 259 -5.12 14.81 -7.85
C LEU A 259 -5.66 15.12 -6.46
N LEU A 260 -4.82 15.66 -5.58
CA LEU A 260 -5.21 16.08 -4.22
C LEU A 260 -6.24 17.22 -4.24
N ALA A 261 -6.12 18.16 -5.18
CA ALA A 261 -7.10 19.25 -5.32
C ALA A 261 -8.48 18.76 -5.77
N CYS A 262 -8.53 17.73 -6.63
CA CYS A 262 -9.80 17.16 -7.12
C CYS A 262 -10.42 16.19 -6.09
N LYS A 263 -9.60 15.35 -5.46
CA LYS A 263 -10.07 14.25 -4.60
C LYS A 263 -10.12 14.59 -3.11
N GLY A 264 -9.45 15.65 -2.69
CA GLY A 264 -9.19 15.88 -1.27
C GLY A 264 -8.10 14.95 -0.72
N TRP A 265 -7.73 15.19 0.53
CA TRP A 265 -6.68 14.44 1.23
C TRP A 265 -7.18 13.10 1.81
N ASP A 266 -8.47 12.87 1.86
CA ASP A 266 -9.12 11.70 2.45
C ASP A 266 -9.42 10.57 1.41
N LYS A 267 -9.27 10.84 0.12
CA LYS A 267 -9.54 9.90 -0.97
C LYS A 267 -8.31 9.53 -1.80
N VAL A 268 -7.13 10.00 -1.42
CA VAL A 268 -5.87 9.60 -2.05
C VAL A 268 -5.11 8.67 -1.11
N VAL A 269 -4.61 7.56 -1.66
CA VAL A 269 -3.79 6.56 -0.97
C VAL A 269 -2.42 6.55 -1.62
N ALA A 270 -1.38 6.84 -0.86
CA ALA A 270 -0.01 6.68 -1.34
C ALA A 270 0.35 5.20 -1.34
N ILE A 271 0.78 4.71 -2.48
CA ILE A 271 1.26 3.35 -2.69
C ILE A 271 2.69 3.38 -3.24
N THR A 272 3.36 2.25 -3.18
CA THR A 272 4.67 2.15 -3.83
C THR A 272 4.57 1.57 -5.24
N ASP A 273 3.72 0.59 -5.47
CA ASP A 273 3.81 -0.27 -6.65
C ASP A 273 5.25 -0.79 -6.81
N SER A 274 5.92 -1.06 -5.66
CA SER A 274 7.32 -1.41 -5.63
C SER A 274 7.54 -2.82 -6.16
N MET A 275 8.70 -3.00 -6.78
CA MET A 275 9.12 -4.27 -7.32
C MET A 275 10.45 -4.71 -6.69
N GLN A 276 10.97 -5.86 -7.12
CA GLN A 276 12.16 -6.52 -6.56
C GLN A 276 13.34 -5.57 -6.29
N ALA A 277 13.53 -4.53 -7.11
CA ALA A 277 14.64 -3.59 -7.01
C ALA A 277 14.47 -2.53 -5.90
N ALA A 278 13.29 -2.37 -5.30
CA ALA A 278 13.10 -1.37 -4.25
C ALA A 278 14.06 -1.62 -3.08
N GLY A 279 14.82 -0.58 -2.70
CA GLY A 279 15.85 -0.67 -1.67
C GLY A 279 17.20 -1.23 -2.15
N LEU A 280 17.35 -1.48 -3.45
CA LEU A 280 18.59 -1.99 -4.05
C LEU A 280 19.16 -0.98 -5.06
N PRO A 281 20.45 -1.10 -5.45
CA PRO A 281 21.07 -0.27 -6.48
C PRO A 281 20.42 -0.45 -7.86
N ASP A 282 20.76 0.43 -8.81
CA ASP A 282 20.46 0.23 -10.23
C ASP A 282 21.04 -1.10 -10.73
N GLY A 283 20.36 -1.74 -11.69
CA GLY A 283 20.77 -3.07 -12.20
C GLY A 283 19.65 -3.79 -12.93
N GLU A 284 19.86 -5.07 -13.14
CA GLU A 284 18.94 -5.99 -13.79
C GLU A 284 18.14 -6.77 -12.73
N TYR A 285 16.82 -6.82 -12.87
CA TYR A 285 15.89 -7.44 -11.93
C TYR A 285 14.78 -8.16 -12.67
N MET A 286 13.81 -8.69 -11.94
CA MET A 286 12.60 -9.31 -12.48
C MET A 286 11.35 -8.65 -11.90
N LEU A 287 10.27 -8.63 -12.68
CA LEU A 287 8.91 -8.40 -12.22
C LEU A 287 8.01 -9.49 -12.83
N GLY A 288 7.64 -10.46 -12.03
CA GLY A 288 7.04 -11.70 -12.53
C GLY A 288 7.96 -12.36 -13.56
N VAL A 289 7.45 -12.55 -14.78
CA VAL A 289 8.21 -13.15 -15.89
C VAL A 289 9.04 -12.14 -16.70
N ASN A 290 8.92 -10.84 -16.41
CA ASN A 290 9.55 -9.79 -17.23
C ASN A 290 10.93 -9.41 -16.67
N PRO A 291 11.99 -9.41 -17.50
CA PRO A 291 13.26 -8.79 -17.14
C PRO A 291 13.08 -7.25 -17.08
N VAL A 292 13.64 -6.64 -16.05
CA VAL A 292 13.53 -5.21 -15.78
C VAL A 292 14.91 -4.61 -15.57
N THR A 293 15.20 -3.54 -16.30
CA THR A 293 16.42 -2.72 -16.11
C THR A 293 16.05 -1.49 -15.28
N VAL A 294 16.78 -1.28 -14.20
CA VAL A 294 16.68 -0.06 -13.38
C VAL A 294 17.84 0.85 -13.67
N THR A 295 17.54 2.09 -14.05
CA THR A 295 18.53 3.14 -14.29
C THR A 295 18.06 4.43 -13.62
N ASP A 296 18.92 5.05 -12.81
CA ASP A 296 18.59 6.22 -11.99
C ASP A 296 17.32 5.99 -11.12
N GLY A 297 17.06 4.73 -10.73
CA GLY A 297 15.88 4.32 -9.98
C GLY A 297 14.59 4.28 -10.81
N ASP A 298 14.61 4.39 -12.16
CA ASP A 298 13.45 4.19 -13.05
C ASP A 298 13.45 2.73 -13.56
N ALA A 299 12.44 1.95 -13.16
CA ALA A 299 12.31 0.54 -13.51
C ALA A 299 11.53 0.38 -14.82
N LYS A 300 12.13 -0.23 -15.83
CA LYS A 300 11.51 -0.45 -17.14
C LYS A 300 11.71 -1.89 -17.61
N ILE A 301 10.73 -2.43 -18.34
CA ILE A 301 10.93 -3.70 -19.06
C ILE A 301 12.17 -3.55 -19.96
N THR A 302 13.12 -4.46 -19.82
CA THR A 302 14.41 -4.42 -20.52
C THR A 302 14.22 -4.23 -22.02
N GLY A 303 14.91 -3.21 -22.57
CA GLY A 303 14.84 -2.87 -23.98
C GLY A 303 13.57 -2.12 -24.43
N THR A 304 12.74 -1.63 -23.50
CA THR A 304 11.55 -0.84 -23.81
C THR A 304 11.45 0.44 -22.97
N ASP A 305 10.47 1.30 -23.27
CA ASP A 305 10.13 2.45 -22.44
C ASP A 305 8.95 2.18 -21.47
N ILE A 306 8.51 0.95 -21.36
CA ILE A 306 7.39 0.56 -20.48
C ILE A 306 7.88 0.44 -19.04
N ARG A 307 7.34 1.26 -18.13
CA ARG A 307 7.59 1.11 -16.68
C ARG A 307 7.01 -0.19 -16.17
N ALA A 308 7.70 -0.78 -15.22
CA ALA A 308 7.39 -2.08 -14.64
C ALA A 308 7.53 -2.00 -13.12
N GLY A 309 6.45 -1.59 -12.45
CA GLY A 309 6.47 -1.23 -11.05
C GLY A 309 7.38 -0.03 -10.75
N SER A 310 7.72 0.17 -9.50
CA SER A 310 8.60 1.25 -9.06
C SER A 310 9.74 0.75 -8.14
N THR A 311 10.71 1.63 -7.88
CA THR A 311 11.71 1.46 -6.81
C THR A 311 11.38 2.29 -5.57
N LEU A 312 10.19 2.92 -5.54
CA LEU A 312 9.74 3.77 -4.44
C LEU A 312 9.56 2.97 -3.16
N THR A 313 9.88 3.57 -2.01
CA THR A 313 9.49 3.07 -0.70
C THR A 313 8.55 4.07 -0.01
N LEU A 314 7.74 3.65 0.97
CA LEU A 314 6.87 4.60 1.68
C LEU A 314 7.67 5.62 2.50
N ALA A 315 8.87 5.26 2.97
CA ALA A 315 9.81 6.22 3.59
C ALA A 315 10.21 7.34 2.62
N GLN A 316 10.38 7.05 1.35
CA GLN A 316 10.64 8.05 0.31
C GLN A 316 9.35 8.80 -0.08
N ALA A 317 8.22 8.08 -0.18
CA ALA A 317 6.94 8.65 -0.60
C ALA A 317 6.50 9.78 0.34
N VAL A 318 6.57 9.59 1.67
CA VAL A 318 6.17 10.60 2.66
C VAL A 318 6.93 11.92 2.45
N LYS A 319 8.25 11.85 2.25
CA LYS A 319 9.10 13.02 2.00
C LYS A 319 8.81 13.68 0.66
N LYS A 320 8.65 12.87 -0.39
CA LYS A 320 8.35 13.37 -1.74
C LYS A 320 6.99 14.07 -1.78
N ILE A 321 5.95 13.50 -1.15
CA ILE A 321 4.63 14.14 -1.09
C ILE A 321 4.71 15.48 -0.34
N ALA A 322 5.39 15.53 0.81
CA ALA A 322 5.61 16.77 1.55
C ALA A 322 6.32 17.81 0.67
N CYS A 323 7.39 17.42 -0.03
CA CYS A 323 8.14 18.28 -0.95
C CYS A 323 7.28 18.75 -2.14
N PHE A 324 6.51 17.87 -2.78
CA PHE A 324 5.71 18.20 -3.97
C PHE A 324 4.54 19.13 -3.66
N THR A 325 4.00 19.02 -2.45
CA THR A 325 2.78 19.75 -2.05
C THR A 325 3.07 20.96 -1.17
N GLY A 326 4.19 21.00 -0.47
CA GLY A 326 4.46 21.97 0.60
C GLY A 326 3.52 21.79 1.81
N ALA A 327 2.82 20.66 1.91
CA ALA A 327 1.86 20.41 2.97
C ALA A 327 2.56 19.96 4.25
N PRO A 328 1.98 20.30 5.42
CA PRO A 328 2.52 19.85 6.70
C PRO A 328 2.31 18.35 6.91
N PRO A 329 3.08 17.71 7.81
CA PRO A 329 3.03 16.27 8.06
C PRO A 329 1.62 15.74 8.34
N GLU A 330 0.76 16.48 9.04
CA GLU A 330 -0.61 16.10 9.39
C GLU A 330 -1.47 15.78 8.15
N LYS A 331 -1.22 16.48 7.05
CA LYS A 331 -1.93 16.23 5.79
C LYS A 331 -1.35 15.03 5.05
N VAL A 332 -0.02 14.91 5.04
CA VAL A 332 0.69 13.86 4.28
C VAL A 332 0.50 12.49 4.91
N LEU A 333 0.63 12.38 6.23
CA LEU A 333 0.60 11.10 6.94
C LEU A 333 -0.72 10.35 6.72
N GLY A 334 -1.85 11.06 6.60
CA GLY A 334 -3.14 10.44 6.33
C GLY A 334 -3.19 9.58 5.07
N LEU A 335 -2.38 9.95 4.02
CA LEU A 335 -2.33 9.22 2.76
C LEU A 335 -1.64 7.85 2.89
N LEU A 336 -0.78 7.68 3.90
CA LEU A 336 -0.01 6.46 4.14
C LEU A 336 -0.56 5.63 5.32
N THR A 337 -1.53 6.17 6.08
CA THR A 337 -2.00 5.56 7.34
C THR A 337 -3.51 5.37 7.34
N ALA A 338 -4.28 6.42 7.63
CA ALA A 338 -5.73 6.35 7.78
C ALA A 338 -6.46 6.00 6.48
N ASN A 339 -6.04 6.55 5.34
CA ASN A 339 -6.71 6.31 4.06
C ASN A 339 -6.57 4.87 3.58
N PRO A 340 -5.34 4.27 3.52
CA PRO A 340 -5.23 2.86 3.16
C PRO A 340 -5.93 1.95 4.17
N ALA A 341 -5.90 2.26 5.47
CA ALA A 341 -6.63 1.49 6.48
C ALA A 341 -8.16 1.49 6.21
N ARG A 342 -8.75 2.66 5.93
CA ARG A 342 -10.18 2.77 5.57
C ARG A 342 -10.50 2.06 4.26
N LEU A 343 -9.64 2.19 3.25
CA LEU A 343 -9.84 1.56 1.96
C LEU A 343 -9.99 0.03 2.08
N ILE A 344 -9.15 -0.60 2.90
CA ILE A 344 -9.18 -2.07 3.06
C ILE A 344 -9.99 -2.54 4.29
N GLY A 345 -10.72 -1.64 4.98
CA GLY A 345 -11.58 -1.98 6.12
C GLY A 345 -10.83 -2.34 7.41
N GLU A 346 -9.56 -1.88 7.56
CA GLU A 346 -8.72 -2.11 8.75
C GLU A 346 -8.71 -0.90 9.71
N ASP A 347 -9.48 0.15 9.43
CA ASP A 347 -9.50 1.39 10.22
C ASP A 347 -10.04 1.22 11.64
N HIS A 348 -10.77 0.14 11.91
CA HIS A 348 -11.18 -0.25 13.26
C HIS A 348 -9.99 -0.72 14.14
N ARG A 349 -8.85 -1.10 13.53
CA ARG A 349 -7.66 -1.60 14.22
C ARG A 349 -6.41 -0.77 13.99
N ARG A 350 -6.27 -0.08 12.85
CA ARG A 350 -5.02 0.53 12.36
C ARG A 350 -5.26 1.91 11.79
N GLY A 351 -4.18 2.55 11.30
CA GLY A 351 -4.24 3.80 10.54
C GLY A 351 -4.41 5.06 11.39
N ASP A 352 -4.54 4.92 12.70
CA ASP A 352 -4.62 6.04 13.64
C ASP A 352 -4.10 5.59 15.02
N ILE A 353 -3.60 6.53 15.81
CA ILE A 353 -3.26 6.31 17.22
C ILE A 353 -4.51 6.62 18.03
N ALA A 354 -5.26 5.57 18.40
CA ALA A 354 -6.48 5.69 19.19
C ALA A 354 -6.60 4.50 20.16
N VAL A 355 -7.20 4.73 21.33
CA VAL A 355 -7.37 3.69 22.36
C VAL A 355 -8.10 2.47 21.79
N GLY A 356 -7.57 1.29 22.07
CA GLY A 356 -8.08 -0.01 21.60
C GLY A 356 -7.52 -0.48 20.27
N LYS A 357 -6.87 0.38 19.47
CA LYS A 357 -6.21 -0.02 18.21
C LYS A 357 -4.90 -0.74 18.48
N ASP A 358 -4.42 -1.45 17.47
CA ASP A 358 -3.13 -2.12 17.50
C ASP A 358 -2.01 -1.07 17.66
N ALA A 359 -0.99 -1.41 18.43
CA ALA A 359 0.17 -0.55 18.65
C ALA A 359 1.18 -0.72 17.50
N ASP A 360 0.75 -0.32 16.31
CA ASP A 360 1.53 -0.30 15.08
C ASP A 360 1.97 1.16 14.82
N PHE A 361 3.27 1.46 15.01
CA PHE A 361 3.80 2.83 14.98
C PHE A 361 5.03 2.95 14.10
N VAL A 362 5.25 4.15 13.60
CA VAL A 362 6.53 4.61 13.09
C VAL A 362 6.96 5.87 13.87
N VAL A 363 8.22 5.92 14.30
CA VAL A 363 8.83 7.09 14.88
C VAL A 363 9.62 7.83 13.82
N LEU A 364 9.31 9.09 13.61
CA LEU A 364 9.83 9.92 12.53
C LEU A 364 10.69 11.07 13.10
N SER A 365 11.80 11.38 12.41
CA SER A 365 12.54 12.63 12.65
C SER A 365 11.73 13.85 12.19
N GLU A 366 12.27 15.04 12.41
CA GLU A 366 11.69 16.29 11.88
C GLU A 366 11.68 16.31 10.33
N GLU A 367 12.68 15.66 9.71
CA GLU A 367 12.81 15.51 8.25
C GLU A 367 12.03 14.31 7.70
N LEU A 368 11.19 13.66 8.52
CA LEU A 368 10.40 12.47 8.21
C LEU A 368 11.27 11.24 7.87
N ASP A 369 12.48 11.13 8.45
CA ASP A 369 13.27 9.90 8.42
C ASP A 369 12.69 8.86 9.36
N ILE A 370 12.72 7.58 8.95
CA ILE A 370 12.30 6.48 9.82
C ILE A 370 13.37 6.25 10.89
N LEU A 371 13.03 6.46 12.15
CA LEU A 371 13.89 6.21 13.30
C LEU A 371 13.63 4.84 13.90
N GLU A 372 12.35 4.49 14.12
CA GLU A 372 11.92 3.20 14.64
C GLU A 372 10.61 2.78 13.99
N THR A 373 10.39 1.48 13.90
CA THR A 373 9.08 0.90 13.56
C THR A 373 8.67 -0.12 14.62
N TRP A 374 7.42 -0.04 15.03
CA TRP A 374 6.81 -0.87 16.06
C TRP A 374 5.60 -1.58 15.47
N SER A 375 5.51 -2.89 15.64
CA SER A 375 4.39 -3.71 15.16
C SER A 375 3.81 -4.49 16.33
N ALA A 376 2.51 -4.31 16.60
CA ALA A 376 1.82 -4.87 17.77
C ALA A 376 2.55 -4.61 19.10
N GLY A 377 3.14 -3.43 19.26
CA GLY A 377 3.86 -3.03 20.47
C GLY A 377 5.27 -3.60 20.61
N GLU A 378 5.78 -4.31 19.63
CA GLU A 378 7.16 -4.77 19.56
C GLU A 378 7.98 -3.93 18.59
N LYS A 379 9.20 -3.54 18.98
CA LYS A 379 10.10 -2.80 18.09
C LYS A 379 10.68 -3.77 17.07
N VAL A 380 10.32 -3.60 15.79
CA VAL A 380 10.73 -4.44 14.67
C VAL A 380 11.82 -3.81 13.80
N TYR A 381 12.07 -2.51 13.96
CA TYR A 381 13.18 -1.79 13.33
C TYR A 381 13.69 -0.67 14.23
N ASP A 382 15.01 -0.48 14.29
CA ASP A 382 15.67 0.56 15.10
C ASP A 382 16.88 1.13 14.34
N ASN A 383 16.79 2.38 13.94
CA ASN A 383 17.86 3.16 13.29
C ASN A 383 18.49 4.19 14.24
N ARG A 384 18.06 4.26 15.50
CA ARG A 384 18.62 5.17 16.50
C ARG A 384 19.96 4.69 17.09
N ARG A 385 20.35 3.44 16.83
CA ARG A 385 21.62 2.92 17.32
C ARG A 385 22.76 3.69 16.67
N PRO A 386 23.72 4.23 17.47
CA PRO A 386 24.92 4.78 16.91
C PRO A 386 25.64 3.68 16.11
N ALA A 387 26.18 4.05 14.94
CA ALA A 387 26.91 3.15 14.05
C ALA A 387 28.24 2.63 14.66
N ASN A 388 28.36 2.54 15.99
CA ASN A 388 29.55 2.04 16.69
C ASN A 388 29.14 1.46 18.06
N SER A 389 29.00 0.18 18.10
CA SER A 389 29.28 -0.62 19.30
C SER A 389 29.81 -1.99 18.89
#